data_f22e802324d1d4493db86ea6feb364cd
#
_entry.id   f22e802324d1d4493db86ea6feb364cd
#
_cell.length_a   1.000
_cell.length_b   1.000
_cell.length_c   1.000
_cell.angle_alpha   90.00
_cell.angle_beta   90.00
_cell.angle_gamma   90.00
#
_symmetry.space_group_name_H-M   'P 1'
#
loop_
_entity.id
_entity.type
_entity.pdbx_description
1 polymer ?
#
loop_
_entity_poly.entity_id
_entity_poly.type
_entity_poly.pdbx_seq_one_letter_code
_entity_poly.pdbx_strand_id
1 'polypeptide(L)'
;MKGKYLKSLFILFLCGIFSFQVHAQKKEWKLISYNVYWGMQKDSTENKSKFAEWIRAQDTDIVALQEMNGFTQQNPEFAPKGANPNNLQKFAESYGHPYVFIVREPAADGSISFPVAITSKYPIVNAVRVVENASHGFLIAEIEGLHFVVTHFHPFSSEKRGYEIDQILATIKSKPSDWKWFLIGDLNSVSPLDKNAYADNKLRDFIHEDRKKRPHNKNLGKNDELDYSIQQKILDFGFVDALKVSYPQFVASAPTKLFYDQSKFPLRYDYLYVSSNLKNSIVKCEIMKDNFTDHYSDHYPVLLIFKE
;
A
#
# COMPACT_ATOMS: atom_id res chain seq x y z
N MET A 1 30.85 -19.59 -89.15
CA MET A 1 29.71 -19.72 -88.23
C MET A 1 30.20 -19.37 -86.81
N LYS A 2 29.81 -18.22 -86.27
CA LYS A 2 30.30 -17.69 -85.00
C LYS A 2 29.24 -17.91 -83.91
N GLY A 3 29.53 -18.82 -82.96
CA GLY A 3 28.67 -19.02 -81.77
C GLY A 3 28.92 -17.94 -80.69
N LYS A 4 27.84 -17.26 -80.32
CA LYS A 4 27.87 -16.30 -79.22
C LYS A 4 27.55 -17.03 -77.91
N TYR A 5 28.51 -16.98 -76.91
CA TYR A 5 28.27 -17.44 -75.58
C TYR A 5 27.58 -16.33 -74.77
N LEU A 6 26.37 -16.58 -74.26
CA LEU A 6 25.61 -15.75 -73.39
C LEU A 6 26.03 -16.09 -71.94
N LYS A 7 26.69 -15.18 -71.27
CA LYS A 7 27.02 -15.32 -69.83
C LYS A 7 25.88 -14.78 -68.97
N SER A 8 25.12 -15.71 -68.32
CA SER A 8 24.10 -15.37 -67.38
C SER A 8 24.79 -14.99 -66.04
N LEU A 9 24.63 -13.75 -65.64
CA LEU A 9 25.09 -13.23 -64.36
C LEU A 9 23.99 -13.51 -63.31
N PHE A 10 24.25 -14.44 -62.37
CA PHE A 10 23.36 -14.71 -61.23
C PHE A 10 23.71 -13.73 -60.12
N ILE A 11 22.83 -12.73 -59.88
CA ILE A 11 22.94 -11.81 -58.70
C ILE A 11 22.22 -12.48 -57.56
N LEU A 12 22.98 -12.98 -56.57
CA LEU A 12 22.44 -13.44 -55.30
C LEU A 12 22.08 -12.21 -54.46
N PHE A 13 20.78 -11.97 -54.28
CA PHE A 13 20.28 -10.98 -53.31
C PHE A 13 20.29 -11.62 -51.91
N LEU A 14 21.32 -11.35 -51.10
CA LEU A 14 21.32 -11.68 -49.68
C LEU A 14 20.36 -10.73 -48.97
N CYS A 15 19.12 -11.12 -48.73
CA CYS A 15 18.22 -10.46 -47.77
C CYS A 15 18.69 -10.76 -46.35
N GLY A 16 19.49 -9.87 -45.79
CA GLY A 16 19.81 -9.87 -44.37
C GLY A 16 18.55 -9.57 -43.57
N ILE A 17 17.97 -10.59 -42.94
CA ILE A 17 16.89 -10.41 -41.99
C ILE A 17 17.52 -9.79 -40.71
N PHE A 18 17.49 -8.47 -40.60
CA PHE A 18 17.77 -7.79 -39.32
C PHE A 18 16.56 -8.02 -38.41
N SER A 19 16.67 -8.99 -37.53
CA SER A 19 15.72 -9.15 -36.43
C SER A 19 15.95 -7.99 -35.45
N PHE A 20 15.18 -6.94 -35.59
CA PHE A 20 15.06 -5.94 -34.54
C PHE A 20 14.38 -6.62 -33.35
N GLN A 21 15.16 -7.01 -32.33
CA GLN A 21 14.60 -7.31 -31.02
C GLN A 21 14.08 -6.00 -30.45
N VAL A 22 12.82 -5.72 -30.63
CA VAL A 22 12.11 -4.68 -29.89
C VAL A 22 12.06 -5.18 -28.44
N HIS A 23 13.02 -4.73 -27.61
CA HIS A 23 12.88 -4.87 -26.18
C HIS A 23 11.69 -3.99 -25.79
N ALA A 24 10.56 -4.59 -25.47
CA ALA A 24 9.44 -3.86 -24.89
C ALA A 24 9.99 -3.13 -23.65
N GLN A 25 9.91 -1.81 -23.66
CA GLN A 25 10.35 -1.01 -22.53
C GLN A 25 9.47 -1.37 -21.34
N LYS A 26 10.06 -1.86 -20.23
CA LYS A 26 9.31 -2.18 -19.03
C LYS A 26 8.56 -0.94 -18.56
N LYS A 27 7.26 -1.11 -18.29
CA LYS A 27 6.42 -0.04 -17.77
C LYS A 27 6.89 0.34 -16.37
N GLU A 28 7.07 1.61 -16.13
CA GLU A 28 7.31 2.15 -14.80
C GLU A 28 5.98 2.46 -14.13
N TRP A 29 5.83 2.00 -12.90
CA TRP A 29 4.64 2.12 -12.06
C TRP A 29 4.93 2.98 -10.86
N LYS A 30 3.96 3.80 -10.48
CA LYS A 30 3.97 4.58 -9.24
C LYS A 30 2.81 4.17 -8.35
N LEU A 31 3.13 3.69 -7.17
CA LEU A 31 2.17 3.26 -6.15
C LEU A 31 2.38 4.07 -4.88
N ILE A 32 1.30 4.66 -4.34
CA ILE A 32 1.32 5.31 -3.03
C ILE A 32 0.40 4.57 -2.05
N SER A 33 0.90 4.32 -0.83
CA SER A 33 0.11 3.94 0.34
C SER A 33 -0.03 5.12 1.29
N TYR A 34 -1.25 5.44 1.75
CA TYR A 34 -1.47 6.56 2.65
C TYR A 34 -2.62 6.31 3.63
N ASN A 35 -2.31 6.31 4.92
CA ASN A 35 -3.33 6.46 5.97
C ASN A 35 -3.74 7.93 6.02
N VAL A 36 -5.01 8.23 5.70
CA VAL A 36 -5.52 9.59 5.48
C VAL A 36 -6.24 10.19 6.67
N TYR A 37 -6.12 9.58 7.83
CA TYR A 37 -6.67 10.03 9.10
C TYR A 37 -8.18 10.31 9.07
N TRP A 38 -8.97 9.36 9.58
CA TRP A 38 -10.43 9.51 9.77
C TRP A 38 -11.20 9.98 8.52
N GLY A 39 -10.89 9.46 7.34
CA GLY A 39 -11.58 9.84 6.11
C GLY A 39 -11.30 11.27 5.65
N MET A 40 -10.10 11.77 5.91
CA MET A 40 -9.71 13.15 5.58
C MET A 40 -10.50 14.19 6.38
N GLN A 41 -10.91 13.86 7.62
CA GLN A 41 -11.87 14.65 8.38
C GLN A 41 -11.32 15.90 9.04
N LYS A 42 -10.01 16.12 9.04
CA LYS A 42 -9.47 17.26 9.77
C LYS A 42 -10.01 18.60 9.26
N ASP A 43 -10.52 18.59 8.02
CA ASP A 43 -11.27 19.71 7.43
C ASP A 43 -11.98 19.19 6.17
N SER A 44 -13.22 18.82 6.31
CA SER A 44 -13.99 17.90 5.48
C SER A 44 -13.92 18.10 3.95
N THR A 45 -14.14 19.30 3.44
CA THR A 45 -14.21 19.53 1.98
C THR A 45 -12.90 20.04 1.42
N GLU A 46 -12.27 20.97 2.10
CA GLU A 46 -11.00 21.57 1.69
C GLU A 46 -9.87 20.54 1.70
N ASN A 47 -9.82 19.64 2.69
CA ASN A 47 -8.81 18.58 2.77
C ASN A 47 -8.93 17.58 1.63
N LYS A 48 -10.15 17.20 1.20
CA LYS A 48 -10.33 16.33 0.05
C LYS A 48 -9.82 16.96 -1.25
N SER A 49 -10.09 18.25 -1.43
CA SER A 49 -9.59 19.00 -2.60
C SER A 49 -8.07 19.10 -2.58
N LYS A 50 -7.48 19.42 -1.43
CA LYS A 50 -6.02 19.48 -1.25
C LYS A 50 -5.36 18.12 -1.50
N PHE A 51 -5.97 17.03 -1.00
CA PHE A 51 -5.49 15.67 -1.29
C PHE A 51 -5.55 15.37 -2.77
N ALA A 52 -6.68 15.64 -3.43
CA ALA A 52 -6.85 15.38 -4.85
C ALA A 52 -5.85 16.17 -5.72
N GLU A 53 -5.56 17.41 -5.33
CA GLU A 53 -4.55 18.25 -6.00
C GLU A 53 -3.13 17.65 -5.79
N TRP A 54 -2.78 17.32 -4.54
CA TRP A 54 -1.49 16.76 -4.21
C TRP A 54 -1.25 15.41 -4.90
N ILE A 55 -2.21 14.47 -4.84
CA ILE A 55 -2.06 13.14 -5.44
C ILE A 55 -2.01 13.21 -6.97
N ARG A 56 -2.77 14.14 -7.59
CA ARG A 56 -2.69 14.40 -9.03
C ARG A 56 -1.28 14.85 -9.44
N ALA A 57 -0.64 15.69 -8.63
CA ALA A 57 0.72 16.18 -8.89
C ALA A 57 1.76 15.05 -8.78
N GLN A 58 1.49 13.98 -8.02
CA GLN A 58 2.36 12.80 -7.96
C GLN A 58 2.27 11.93 -9.21
N ASP A 59 1.21 12.06 -10.00
CA ASP A 59 0.93 11.25 -11.20
C ASP A 59 1.04 9.75 -10.95
N THR A 60 0.38 9.29 -9.87
CA THR A 60 0.39 7.89 -9.44
C THR A 60 -0.49 7.02 -10.32
N ASP A 61 -0.14 5.74 -10.47
CA ASP A 61 -0.94 4.74 -11.17
C ASP A 61 -1.93 4.06 -10.23
N ILE A 62 -1.53 3.87 -8.97
CA ILE A 62 -2.31 3.17 -7.94
C ILE A 62 -2.14 3.91 -6.61
N VAL A 63 -3.25 4.05 -5.87
CA VAL A 63 -3.23 4.57 -4.50
C VAL A 63 -3.96 3.61 -3.58
N ALA A 64 -3.27 3.13 -2.55
CA ALA A 64 -3.81 2.35 -1.45
C ALA A 64 -4.07 3.27 -0.26
N LEU A 65 -5.30 3.30 0.25
CA LEU A 65 -5.76 4.23 1.27
C LEU A 65 -6.20 3.49 2.52
N GLN A 66 -5.83 3.99 3.69
CA GLN A 66 -6.30 3.51 4.98
C GLN A 66 -7.11 4.61 5.67
N GLU A 67 -8.01 4.21 6.56
CA GLU A 67 -8.92 5.11 7.29
C GLU A 67 -9.89 5.89 6.39
N MET A 68 -10.47 5.23 5.40
CA MET A 68 -11.43 5.83 4.48
C MET A 68 -12.82 5.96 5.10
N ASN A 69 -12.87 6.46 6.34
CA ASN A 69 -14.11 6.69 7.08
C ASN A 69 -15.06 7.61 6.33
N GLY A 70 -16.32 7.25 6.25
CA GLY A 70 -17.35 8.05 5.58
C GLY A 70 -17.34 7.98 4.05
N PHE A 71 -16.47 7.16 3.44
CA PHE A 71 -16.52 6.91 2.01
C PHE A 71 -17.33 5.66 1.68
N THR A 72 -18.08 5.71 0.58
CA THR A 72 -18.79 4.58 -0.04
C THR A 72 -18.24 4.32 -1.43
N GLN A 73 -18.46 3.11 -1.95
CA GLN A 73 -18.00 2.75 -3.30
C GLN A 73 -18.53 3.71 -4.37
N GLN A 74 -19.84 3.74 -4.54
CA GLN A 74 -20.53 4.53 -5.57
C GLN A 74 -21.87 5.09 -5.11
N ASN A 75 -22.55 4.41 -4.18
CA ASN A 75 -23.95 4.66 -3.91
C ASN A 75 -24.21 5.25 -2.52
N PRO A 76 -24.80 6.46 -2.43
CA PRO A 76 -25.17 7.07 -1.17
C PRO A 76 -26.35 6.37 -0.46
N GLU A 77 -27.06 5.42 -1.08
CA GLU A 77 -28.20 4.73 -0.47
C GLU A 77 -27.83 3.89 0.76
N PHE A 78 -26.56 3.48 0.87
CA PHE A 78 -26.05 2.75 2.04
C PHE A 78 -25.50 3.64 3.15
N ALA A 79 -25.63 4.94 3.00
CA ALA A 79 -25.16 5.86 4.04
C ALA A 79 -26.11 5.84 5.24
N PRO A 80 -25.59 5.95 6.47
CA PRO A 80 -26.40 6.17 7.65
C PRO A 80 -27.31 7.40 7.46
N LYS A 81 -28.53 7.30 7.98
CA LYS A 81 -29.51 8.38 7.90
C LYS A 81 -28.91 9.66 8.49
N GLY A 82 -28.71 10.71 7.68
CA GLY A 82 -28.10 11.97 8.09
C GLY A 82 -26.58 12.10 7.79
N ALA A 83 -25.92 11.05 7.33
CA ALA A 83 -24.56 11.18 6.81
C ALA A 83 -24.60 11.61 5.34
N ASN A 84 -23.65 12.44 4.94
CA ASN A 84 -23.40 12.75 3.53
C ASN A 84 -22.21 11.93 3.07
N PRO A 85 -22.41 10.70 2.54
CA PRO A 85 -21.32 9.80 2.23
C PRO A 85 -20.51 10.36 1.08
N ASN A 86 -19.20 10.27 1.22
CA ASN A 86 -18.31 10.62 0.15
C ASN A 86 -18.27 9.48 -0.87
N ASN A 87 -18.69 9.75 -2.09
CA ASN A 87 -18.58 8.81 -3.19
C ASN A 87 -17.10 8.66 -3.58
N LEU A 88 -16.51 7.48 -3.31
CA LEU A 88 -15.11 7.19 -3.60
C LEU A 88 -14.81 7.26 -5.09
N GLN A 89 -15.70 6.75 -5.94
CA GLN A 89 -15.55 6.80 -7.40
C GLN A 89 -15.39 8.23 -7.89
N LYS A 90 -16.36 9.10 -7.53
CA LYS A 90 -16.34 10.51 -7.92
C LYS A 90 -15.12 11.25 -7.35
N PHE A 91 -14.72 10.93 -6.13
CA PHE A 91 -13.53 11.51 -5.50
C PHE A 91 -12.25 11.10 -6.24
N ALA A 92 -12.08 9.80 -6.53
CA ALA A 92 -10.91 9.29 -7.23
C ALA A 92 -10.80 9.78 -8.67
N GLU A 93 -11.92 9.93 -9.38
CA GLU A 93 -11.97 10.56 -10.70
C GLU A 93 -11.41 11.98 -10.69
N SER A 94 -11.57 12.72 -9.58
CA SER A 94 -11.06 14.09 -9.45
C SER A 94 -9.53 14.19 -9.52
N TYR A 95 -8.81 13.10 -9.29
CA TYR A 95 -7.36 13.01 -9.44
C TYR A 95 -6.90 12.00 -10.51
N GLY A 96 -7.81 11.56 -11.37
CA GLY A 96 -7.49 10.75 -12.55
C GLY A 96 -7.54 9.24 -12.34
N HIS A 97 -8.17 8.74 -11.27
CA HIS A 97 -8.35 7.31 -11.00
C HIS A 97 -9.82 6.90 -11.20
N PRO A 98 -10.20 6.39 -12.39
CA PRO A 98 -11.57 5.99 -12.67
C PRO A 98 -11.98 4.65 -12.04
N TYR A 99 -11.04 3.88 -11.49
CA TYR A 99 -11.32 2.58 -10.91
C TYR A 99 -11.06 2.59 -9.41
N VAL A 100 -12.04 2.11 -8.62
CA VAL A 100 -11.96 2.12 -7.16
C VAL A 100 -12.54 0.84 -6.56
N PHE A 101 -12.05 0.49 -5.37
CA PHE A 101 -12.61 -0.57 -4.55
C PHE A 101 -12.38 -0.27 -3.07
N ILE A 102 -13.43 -0.37 -2.23
CA ILE A 102 -13.36 -0.15 -0.79
C ILE A 102 -13.80 -1.40 -0.04
N VAL A 103 -13.12 -1.71 1.08
CA VAL A 103 -13.34 -2.97 1.80
C VAL A 103 -14.66 -3.02 2.55
N ARG A 104 -15.07 -1.91 3.16
CA ARG A 104 -16.33 -1.79 3.90
C ARG A 104 -17.11 -0.57 3.44
N GLU A 105 -18.40 -0.75 3.34
CA GLU A 105 -19.33 0.36 3.35
C GLU A 105 -19.53 0.84 4.80
N PRO A 106 -19.88 2.13 5.03
CA PRO A 106 -20.26 2.60 6.33
C PRO A 106 -21.41 1.72 6.90
N ALA A 107 -21.30 1.38 8.18
CA ALA A 107 -22.39 0.66 8.84
C ALA A 107 -23.66 1.51 8.92
N ALA A 108 -24.82 0.86 8.83
CA ALA A 108 -26.12 1.55 8.89
C ALA A 108 -26.38 2.29 10.22
N ASP A 109 -25.66 1.88 11.28
CA ASP A 109 -25.71 2.52 12.60
C ASP A 109 -24.70 3.69 12.75
N GLY A 110 -23.96 4.02 11.69
CA GLY A 110 -22.93 5.06 11.70
C GLY A 110 -21.64 4.68 12.40
N SER A 111 -21.46 3.39 12.75
CA SER A 111 -20.23 2.94 13.40
C SER A 111 -19.00 3.17 12.51
N ILE A 112 -17.88 3.54 13.15
CA ILE A 112 -16.62 3.80 12.47
C ILE A 112 -15.91 2.47 12.23
N SER A 113 -15.50 2.19 10.99
CA SER A 113 -14.87 0.93 10.63
C SER A 113 -13.41 1.07 10.16
N PHE A 114 -12.89 2.27 9.94
CA PHE A 114 -11.55 2.52 9.39
C PHE A 114 -11.25 1.70 8.13
N PRO A 115 -12.13 1.74 7.10
CA PRO A 115 -11.99 0.88 5.95
C PRO A 115 -10.76 1.24 5.11
N VAL A 116 -10.25 0.25 4.39
CA VAL A 116 -9.21 0.47 3.39
C VAL A 116 -9.80 0.50 1.99
N ALA A 117 -9.13 1.22 1.09
CA ALA A 117 -9.53 1.33 -0.31
C ALA A 117 -8.31 1.26 -1.23
N ILE A 118 -8.58 0.94 -2.49
CA ILE A 118 -7.61 1.06 -3.59
C ILE A 118 -8.24 1.83 -4.73
N THR A 119 -7.47 2.72 -5.34
CA THR A 119 -7.88 3.46 -6.54
C THR A 119 -6.80 3.33 -7.61
N SER A 120 -7.17 3.35 -8.89
CA SER A 120 -6.26 3.06 -9.99
C SER A 120 -6.64 3.80 -11.27
N LYS A 121 -5.61 4.12 -12.08
CA LYS A 121 -5.78 4.51 -13.49
C LYS A 121 -6.25 3.35 -14.36
N TYR A 122 -6.01 2.10 -13.93
CA TYR A 122 -6.26 0.87 -14.68
C TYR A 122 -7.37 0.06 -14.05
N PRO A 123 -8.07 -0.79 -14.84
CA PRO A 123 -9.13 -1.64 -14.34
C PRO A 123 -8.72 -2.47 -13.11
N ILE A 124 -9.57 -2.44 -12.08
CA ILE A 124 -9.45 -3.31 -10.92
C ILE A 124 -10.32 -4.54 -11.17
N VAL A 125 -9.72 -5.71 -11.21
CA VAL A 125 -10.41 -6.98 -11.45
C VAL A 125 -10.19 -7.93 -10.28
N ASN A 126 -11.00 -9.00 -10.20
CA ASN A 126 -10.90 -10.03 -9.18
C ASN A 126 -10.83 -9.48 -7.73
N ALA A 127 -11.52 -8.34 -7.49
CA ALA A 127 -11.47 -7.67 -6.21
C ALA A 127 -12.36 -8.37 -5.18
N VAL A 128 -11.79 -8.63 -3.99
CA VAL A 128 -12.46 -9.33 -2.88
C VAL A 128 -12.32 -8.52 -1.59
N ARG A 129 -13.43 -8.43 -0.84
CA ARG A 129 -13.49 -7.87 0.53
C ARG A 129 -13.37 -8.99 1.54
N VAL A 130 -12.45 -8.87 2.48
CA VAL A 130 -12.31 -9.79 3.60
C VAL A 130 -12.54 -9.01 4.89
N VAL A 131 -13.67 -9.28 5.54
CA VAL A 131 -14.11 -8.56 6.75
C VAL A 131 -14.23 -9.47 7.96
N GLU A 132 -14.31 -10.78 7.74
CA GLU A 132 -14.39 -11.75 8.81
C GLU A 132 -13.05 -11.89 9.53
N ASN A 133 -13.08 -11.86 10.87
CA ASN A 133 -11.89 -11.91 11.72
C ASN A 133 -10.81 -10.86 11.42
N ALA A 134 -11.18 -9.77 10.75
CA ALA A 134 -10.31 -8.64 10.45
C ALA A 134 -10.89 -7.35 11.03
N SER A 135 -10.11 -6.61 11.80
CA SER A 135 -10.58 -5.45 12.59
C SER A 135 -11.15 -4.35 11.70
N HIS A 136 -10.40 -3.99 10.66
CA HIS A 136 -10.83 -2.99 9.68
C HIS A 136 -11.13 -3.63 8.32
N GLY A 137 -10.92 -4.95 8.20
CA GLY A 137 -10.95 -5.68 6.95
C GLY A 137 -9.69 -5.45 6.11
N PHE A 138 -9.56 -6.26 5.06
CA PHE A 138 -8.56 -6.03 4.02
C PHE A 138 -9.17 -6.35 2.66
N LEU A 139 -8.59 -5.83 1.61
CA LEU A 139 -8.98 -6.15 0.25
C LEU A 139 -7.86 -6.89 -0.48
N ILE A 140 -8.27 -7.69 -1.44
CA ILE A 140 -7.41 -8.28 -2.46
C ILE A 140 -7.91 -7.77 -3.80
N ALA A 141 -7.02 -7.34 -4.67
CA ALA A 141 -7.36 -6.84 -6.00
C ALA A 141 -6.27 -7.21 -7.01
N GLU A 142 -6.65 -7.32 -8.27
CA GLU A 142 -5.74 -7.49 -9.39
C GLU A 142 -5.83 -6.27 -10.31
N ILE A 143 -4.66 -5.74 -10.71
CA ILE A 143 -4.53 -4.63 -11.65
C ILE A 143 -3.39 -5.00 -12.61
N GLU A 144 -3.70 -5.16 -13.91
CA GLU A 144 -2.71 -5.49 -14.95
C GLU A 144 -1.84 -6.72 -14.61
N GLY A 145 -2.44 -7.77 -14.01
CA GLY A 145 -1.75 -9.00 -13.61
C GLY A 145 -0.89 -8.87 -12.35
N LEU A 146 -0.91 -7.74 -11.68
CA LEU A 146 -0.30 -7.51 -10.38
C LEU A 146 -1.34 -7.67 -9.27
N HIS A 147 -0.97 -8.31 -8.15
CA HIS A 147 -1.90 -8.64 -7.07
C HIS A 147 -1.61 -7.81 -5.82
N PHE A 148 -2.63 -7.16 -5.30
CA PHE A 148 -2.53 -6.22 -4.19
C PHE A 148 -3.35 -6.71 -3.01
N VAL A 149 -2.74 -6.72 -1.83
CA VAL A 149 -3.43 -6.79 -0.54
C VAL A 149 -3.29 -5.42 0.11
N VAL A 150 -4.41 -4.75 0.36
CA VAL A 150 -4.42 -3.49 1.11
C VAL A 150 -5.07 -3.73 2.46
N THR A 151 -4.41 -3.37 3.52
CA THR A 151 -4.85 -3.64 4.89
C THR A 151 -4.59 -2.45 5.82
N HIS A 152 -5.30 -2.45 6.96
CA HIS A 152 -5.03 -1.62 8.11
C HIS A 152 -5.22 -2.51 9.34
N PHE A 153 -4.15 -2.88 10.01
CA PHE A 153 -4.18 -3.81 11.13
C PHE A 153 -4.69 -3.16 12.43
N HIS A 154 -5.14 -4.01 13.34
CA HIS A 154 -5.65 -3.59 14.64
C HIS A 154 -4.62 -2.75 15.43
N PRO A 155 -4.95 -1.50 15.85
CA PRO A 155 -3.96 -0.60 16.44
C PRO A 155 -3.51 -0.98 17.87
N PHE A 156 -4.33 -1.76 18.60
CA PHE A 156 -4.11 -2.00 20.04
C PHE A 156 -3.92 -3.47 20.43
N SER A 157 -3.83 -4.40 19.47
CA SER A 157 -3.68 -5.83 19.80
C SER A 157 -2.77 -6.55 18.84
N SER A 158 -1.61 -6.94 19.34
CA SER A 158 -0.66 -7.80 18.64
C SER A 158 -1.27 -9.16 18.27
N GLU A 159 -2.08 -9.76 19.16
CA GLU A 159 -2.78 -11.01 18.90
C GLU A 159 -3.72 -10.91 17.70
N LYS A 160 -4.55 -9.86 17.65
CA LYS A 160 -5.47 -9.64 16.51
C LYS A 160 -4.70 -9.43 15.21
N ARG A 161 -3.63 -8.64 15.21
CA ARG A 161 -2.74 -8.51 14.05
C ARG A 161 -2.15 -9.85 13.63
N GLY A 162 -1.85 -10.73 14.60
CA GLY A 162 -1.41 -12.10 14.34
C GLY A 162 -2.41 -12.91 13.51
N TYR A 163 -3.70 -12.85 13.85
CA TYR A 163 -4.77 -13.49 13.07
C TYR A 163 -4.93 -12.86 11.69
N GLU A 164 -4.91 -11.53 11.61
CA GLU A 164 -5.05 -10.79 10.35
C GLU A 164 -3.94 -11.16 9.35
N ILE A 165 -2.69 -11.18 9.79
CA ILE A 165 -1.58 -11.56 8.90
C ILE A 165 -1.60 -13.04 8.53
N ASP A 166 -1.95 -13.94 9.46
CA ASP A 166 -2.04 -15.37 9.17
C ASP A 166 -3.10 -15.66 8.09
N GLN A 167 -4.23 -14.96 8.14
CA GLN A 167 -5.29 -15.07 7.13
C GLN A 167 -4.83 -14.56 5.76
N ILE A 168 -4.13 -13.41 5.72
CA ILE A 168 -3.56 -12.86 4.48
C ILE A 168 -2.54 -13.82 3.88
N LEU A 169 -1.57 -14.30 4.67
CA LEU A 169 -0.53 -15.20 4.18
C LEU A 169 -1.09 -16.56 3.72
N ALA A 170 -2.10 -17.10 4.43
CA ALA A 170 -2.79 -18.31 4.00
C ALA A 170 -3.51 -18.11 2.65
N THR A 171 -4.13 -16.95 2.45
CA THR A 171 -4.80 -16.61 1.19
C THR A 171 -3.78 -16.54 0.05
N ILE A 172 -2.66 -15.84 0.24
CA ILE A 172 -1.59 -15.72 -0.76
C ILE A 172 -1.00 -17.10 -1.08
N LYS A 173 -0.75 -17.93 -0.05
CA LYS A 173 -0.20 -19.28 -0.21
C LYS A 173 -1.11 -20.20 -1.04
N SER A 174 -2.42 -19.96 -1.07
CA SER A 174 -3.38 -20.71 -1.87
C SER A 174 -3.36 -20.37 -3.37
N LYS A 175 -2.60 -19.37 -3.77
CA LYS A 175 -2.50 -18.87 -5.15
C LYS A 175 -1.24 -19.37 -5.83
N PRO A 176 -1.14 -19.27 -7.17
CA PRO A 176 0.07 -19.63 -7.90
C PRO A 176 1.31 -18.90 -7.36
N SER A 177 2.42 -19.63 -7.22
CA SER A 177 3.65 -19.12 -6.59
C SER A 177 4.41 -18.06 -7.42
N ASP A 178 4.10 -17.98 -8.71
CA ASP A 178 4.67 -17.01 -9.66
C ASP A 178 3.92 -15.67 -9.67
N TRP A 179 2.78 -15.60 -8.97
CA TRP A 179 2.04 -14.34 -8.85
C TRP A 179 2.87 -13.26 -8.16
N LYS A 180 2.70 -12.02 -8.63
CA LYS A 180 3.40 -10.83 -8.16
C LYS A 180 2.54 -10.12 -7.14
N TRP A 181 2.94 -10.19 -5.88
CA TRP A 181 2.17 -9.68 -4.75
C TRP A 181 2.73 -8.41 -4.16
N PHE A 182 1.83 -7.52 -3.78
CA PHE A 182 2.07 -6.34 -2.95
C PHE A 182 1.22 -6.47 -1.68
N LEU A 183 1.85 -6.37 -0.50
CA LEU A 183 1.17 -6.26 0.80
C LEU A 183 1.44 -4.86 1.34
N ILE A 184 0.36 -4.10 1.52
CA ILE A 184 0.41 -2.64 1.63
C ILE A 184 -0.49 -2.18 2.76
N GLY A 185 -0.02 -1.22 3.55
CA GLY A 185 -0.86 -0.48 4.48
C GLY A 185 -0.21 -0.10 5.79
N ASP A 186 -1.05 0.41 6.69
CA ASP A 186 -0.71 0.61 8.08
C ASP A 186 -0.82 -0.73 8.83
N LEU A 187 0.32 -1.30 9.17
CA LEU A 187 0.39 -2.60 9.84
C LEU A 187 0.43 -2.47 11.37
N ASN A 188 0.38 -1.25 11.90
CA ASN A 188 0.36 -0.97 13.35
C ASN A 188 1.34 -1.83 14.18
N SER A 189 2.48 -2.18 13.57
CA SER A 189 3.50 -3.05 14.14
C SER A 189 4.90 -2.63 13.73
N VAL A 190 5.88 -2.86 14.59
CA VAL A 190 7.28 -2.53 14.33
C VAL A 190 8.01 -3.70 13.65
N SER A 191 8.95 -3.39 12.76
CA SER A 191 9.73 -4.38 12.01
C SER A 191 11.01 -4.79 12.76
N PRO A 192 11.40 -6.08 12.74
CA PRO A 192 12.71 -6.50 13.25
C PRO A 192 13.88 -5.84 12.49
N LEU A 193 13.65 -5.39 11.25
CA LEU A 193 14.65 -4.66 10.45
C LEU A 193 14.93 -3.26 11.01
N ASP A 194 14.06 -2.76 11.91
CA ASP A 194 14.20 -1.46 12.57
C ASP A 194 14.52 -1.58 14.07
N LYS A 195 14.82 -2.79 14.56
CA LYS A 195 15.03 -3.06 15.99
C LYS A 195 16.01 -2.10 16.66
N ASN A 196 17.07 -1.71 15.95
CA ASN A 196 18.09 -0.80 16.47
C ASN A 196 17.54 0.63 16.74
N ALA A 197 16.51 1.06 16.00
CA ALA A 197 15.89 2.36 16.20
C ALA A 197 15.06 2.44 17.51
N TYR A 198 14.71 1.29 18.06
CA TYR A 198 13.92 1.17 19.30
C TYR A 198 14.73 0.61 20.48
N ALA A 199 16.06 0.53 20.35
CA ALA A 199 16.94 -0.09 21.35
C ALA A 199 17.04 0.71 22.67
N ASP A 200 16.60 1.98 22.68
CA ASP A 200 16.57 2.82 23.90
C ASP A 200 15.38 2.50 24.82
N ASN A 201 14.55 1.55 24.46
CA ASN A 201 13.36 1.09 25.18
C ASN A 201 12.25 2.13 25.40
N LYS A 202 12.38 3.37 24.94
CA LYS A 202 11.39 4.43 25.19
C LYS A 202 10.01 4.07 24.66
N LEU A 203 9.93 3.47 23.46
CA LEU A 203 8.66 3.03 22.90
C LEU A 203 8.02 1.91 23.74
N ARG A 204 8.82 0.92 24.17
CA ARG A 204 8.34 -0.15 25.06
C ARG A 204 7.78 0.42 26.35
N ASP A 205 8.53 1.29 27.01
CA ASP A 205 8.17 1.88 28.29
C ASP A 205 6.92 2.78 28.15
N PHE A 206 6.80 3.50 27.04
CA PHE A 206 5.59 4.26 26.73
C PHE A 206 4.36 3.35 26.59
N ILE A 207 4.45 2.25 25.85
CA ILE A 207 3.34 1.31 25.69
C ILE A 207 2.97 0.68 27.05
N HIS A 208 3.96 0.36 27.85
CA HIS A 208 3.75 -0.18 29.20
C HIS A 208 2.99 0.81 30.10
N GLU A 209 3.37 2.09 30.12
CA GLU A 209 2.66 3.13 30.88
C GLU A 209 1.27 3.43 30.29
N ASP A 210 1.14 3.44 28.96
CA ASP A 210 -0.13 3.65 28.31
C ASP A 210 -1.15 2.56 28.64
N ARG A 211 -0.71 1.29 28.77
CA ARG A 211 -1.55 0.16 29.14
C ARG A 211 -2.20 0.34 30.53
N LYS A 212 -1.57 1.07 31.44
CA LYS A 212 -2.17 1.38 32.76
C LYS A 212 -3.41 2.27 32.63
N LYS A 213 -3.45 3.15 31.63
CA LYS A 213 -4.57 4.07 31.33
C LYS A 213 -5.55 3.46 30.32
N ARG A 214 -5.05 2.64 29.40
CA ARG A 214 -5.78 1.98 28.33
C ARG A 214 -5.53 0.46 28.38
N PRO A 215 -6.23 -0.30 29.26
CA PRO A 215 -5.99 -1.74 29.45
C PRO A 215 -6.21 -2.60 28.19
N HIS A 216 -6.92 -2.06 27.19
CA HIS A 216 -7.08 -2.69 25.90
C HIS A 216 -5.84 -2.57 24.99
N ASN A 217 -4.84 -1.75 25.36
CA ASN A 217 -3.57 -1.71 24.65
C ASN A 217 -2.73 -2.93 24.99
N LYS A 218 -2.68 -3.87 24.04
CA LYS A 218 -1.95 -5.15 24.10
C LYS A 218 -0.88 -5.22 23.01
N ASN A 219 -0.12 -4.14 22.84
CA ASN A 219 0.88 -4.01 21.78
C ASN A 219 2.26 -4.58 22.14
N LEU A 220 2.49 -4.91 23.41
CA LEU A 220 3.71 -5.63 23.80
C LEU A 220 3.53 -7.14 23.59
N GLY A 221 4.61 -7.79 23.20
CA GLY A 221 4.71 -9.23 23.05
C GLY A 221 5.05 -9.92 24.37
N LYS A 222 5.69 -11.09 24.26
CA LYS A 222 6.12 -11.88 25.41
C LYS A 222 7.10 -11.08 26.28
N ASN A 223 7.02 -11.26 27.59
CA ASN A 223 7.87 -10.60 28.58
C ASN A 223 7.82 -9.07 28.55
N ASP A 224 6.69 -8.50 28.10
CA ASP A 224 6.50 -7.06 27.97
C ASP A 224 7.54 -6.35 27.05
N GLU A 225 8.08 -7.08 26.09
CA GLU A 225 8.97 -6.55 25.07
C GLU A 225 8.20 -6.12 23.81
N LEU A 226 8.85 -5.28 22.96
CA LEU A 226 8.26 -4.92 21.64
C LEU A 226 8.02 -6.16 20.80
N ASP A 227 6.84 -6.24 20.20
CA ASP A 227 6.46 -7.38 19.37
C ASP A 227 6.85 -7.17 17.90
N TYR A 228 7.82 -7.94 17.44
CA TYR A 228 8.26 -7.98 16.04
C TYR A 228 7.65 -9.15 15.26
N SER A 229 6.86 -10.00 15.91
CA SER A 229 6.41 -11.28 15.32
C SER A 229 5.57 -11.12 14.06
N ILE A 230 4.77 -10.08 14.00
CA ILE A 230 3.89 -9.78 12.85
C ILE A 230 4.73 -9.53 11.59
N GLN A 231 5.70 -8.63 11.70
CA GLN A 231 6.58 -8.29 10.60
C GLN A 231 7.55 -9.45 10.26
N GLN A 232 7.98 -10.20 11.26
CA GLN A 232 8.81 -11.39 11.07
C GLN A 232 8.08 -12.44 10.23
N LYS A 233 6.79 -12.72 10.49
CA LYS A 233 5.98 -13.63 9.67
C LYS A 233 5.95 -13.23 8.20
N ILE A 234 5.83 -11.93 7.91
CA ILE A 234 5.82 -11.41 6.53
C ILE A 234 7.17 -11.67 5.85
N LEU A 235 8.25 -11.39 6.55
CA LEU A 235 9.63 -11.62 6.05
C LEU A 235 9.92 -13.11 5.85
N ASP A 236 9.55 -13.97 6.80
CA ASP A 236 9.74 -15.42 6.74
C ASP A 236 8.90 -16.07 5.62
N PHE A 237 7.77 -15.48 5.27
CA PHE A 237 6.97 -15.89 4.12
C PHE A 237 7.65 -15.60 2.78
N GLY A 238 8.68 -14.74 2.76
CA GLY A 238 9.47 -14.40 1.58
C GLY A 238 9.12 -13.04 0.96
N PHE A 239 8.36 -12.21 1.67
CA PHE A 239 8.18 -10.83 1.27
C PHE A 239 9.43 -9.99 1.52
N VAL A 240 9.62 -8.96 0.69
CA VAL A 240 10.71 -8.01 0.77
C VAL A 240 10.15 -6.64 1.14
N ASP A 241 10.69 -6.02 2.18
CA ASP A 241 10.38 -4.65 2.56
C ASP A 241 10.99 -3.69 1.53
N ALA A 242 10.14 -3.07 0.71
CA ALA A 242 10.58 -2.23 -0.40
C ALA A 242 11.35 -1.00 0.07
N LEU A 243 11.01 -0.43 1.23
CA LEU A 243 11.72 0.71 1.79
C LEU A 243 13.16 0.31 2.17
N LYS A 244 13.36 -0.88 2.75
CA LYS A 244 14.68 -1.35 3.16
C LYS A 244 15.60 -1.71 1.99
N VAL A 245 15.04 -1.99 0.81
CA VAL A 245 15.83 -2.12 -0.43
C VAL A 245 16.41 -0.77 -0.84
N SER A 246 15.63 0.32 -0.71
CA SER A 246 16.04 1.67 -1.08
C SER A 246 16.83 2.39 0.01
N TYR A 247 16.42 2.19 1.28
CA TYR A 247 16.98 2.86 2.45
C TYR A 247 17.15 1.86 3.61
N PRO A 248 18.37 1.35 3.86
CA PRO A 248 18.60 0.41 4.96
C PRO A 248 18.42 1.05 6.34
N GLN A 249 18.59 2.38 6.46
CA GLN A 249 18.39 3.12 7.70
C GLN A 249 16.90 3.18 8.08
N PHE A 250 16.65 3.48 9.37
CA PHE A 250 15.31 3.74 9.86
C PHE A 250 14.77 5.07 9.32
N VAL A 251 13.54 5.03 8.80
CA VAL A 251 12.79 6.22 8.41
C VAL A 251 11.37 6.08 8.98
N ALA A 252 10.96 7.00 9.84
CA ALA A 252 9.64 6.99 10.44
C ALA A 252 8.57 7.40 9.42
N SER A 253 7.42 6.69 9.46
CA SER A 253 6.21 7.05 8.74
C SER A 253 5.16 7.76 9.61
N ALA A 254 5.33 7.74 10.94
CA ALA A 254 4.48 8.43 11.91
C ALA A 254 5.30 8.86 13.13
N PRO A 255 4.87 9.87 13.88
CA PRO A 255 3.87 10.87 13.52
C PRO A 255 4.43 11.90 12.53
N THR A 256 3.53 12.61 11.86
CA THR A 256 3.88 13.81 11.08
C THR A 256 4.19 15.00 11.99
N LYS A 257 4.71 16.10 11.44
CA LYS A 257 5.01 17.32 12.23
C LYS A 257 3.79 17.84 12.97
N LEU A 258 2.62 17.79 12.35
CA LEU A 258 1.38 18.25 12.95
C LEU A 258 1.00 17.48 14.21
N PHE A 259 1.35 16.19 14.29
CA PHE A 259 0.96 15.28 15.37
C PHE A 259 2.13 14.88 16.28
N TYR A 260 3.32 15.43 16.05
CA TYR A 260 4.54 15.02 16.75
C TYR A 260 4.41 15.11 18.28
N ASP A 261 3.80 16.19 18.79
CA ASP A 261 3.61 16.39 20.23
C ASP A 261 2.67 15.37 20.89
N GLN A 262 1.80 14.75 20.09
CA GLN A 262 0.85 13.73 20.58
C GLN A 262 1.51 12.36 20.75
N SER A 263 2.37 11.97 19.85
CA SER A 263 2.99 10.63 19.85
C SER A 263 4.38 10.60 20.44
N LYS A 264 5.20 11.64 20.32
CA LYS A 264 6.56 11.81 20.85
C LYS A 264 7.61 10.77 20.42
N PHE A 265 7.23 9.73 19.67
CA PHE A 265 8.12 8.68 19.21
C PHE A 265 8.04 8.54 17.69
N PRO A 266 9.19 8.53 16.99
CA PRO A 266 9.20 8.19 15.59
C PRO A 266 8.88 6.70 15.41
N LEU A 267 7.82 6.40 14.64
CA LEU A 267 7.33 5.06 14.37
C LEU A 267 7.36 4.77 12.87
N ARG A 268 7.60 3.54 12.51
CA ARG A 268 7.33 3.07 11.15
C ARG A 268 6.22 2.01 11.23
N TYR A 269 5.02 2.40 10.84
CA TYR A 269 3.81 1.56 10.82
C TYR A 269 3.28 1.31 9.42
N ASP A 270 3.67 2.17 8.47
CA ASP A 270 3.26 2.07 7.08
C ASP A 270 4.31 1.32 6.27
N TYR A 271 3.87 0.25 5.63
CA TYR A 271 4.75 -0.66 4.92
C TYR A 271 4.25 -0.92 3.51
N LEU A 272 5.21 -1.17 2.64
CA LEU A 272 5.02 -1.66 1.30
C LEU A 272 5.95 -2.84 1.10
N TYR A 273 5.38 -4.03 1.20
CA TYR A 273 6.07 -5.28 0.96
C TYR A 273 5.79 -5.77 -0.46
N VAL A 274 6.78 -6.36 -1.09
CA VAL A 274 6.65 -7.01 -2.40
C VAL A 274 7.08 -8.47 -2.30
N SER A 275 6.47 -9.37 -3.08
CA SER A 275 6.95 -10.75 -3.20
C SER A 275 8.37 -10.78 -3.77
N SER A 276 9.15 -11.82 -3.42
CA SER A 276 10.59 -11.90 -3.75
C SER A 276 10.90 -11.79 -5.25
N ASN A 277 9.98 -12.24 -6.11
CA ASN A 277 10.10 -12.13 -7.58
C ASN A 277 10.02 -10.67 -8.09
N LEU A 278 9.51 -9.72 -7.28
CA LEU A 278 9.48 -8.29 -7.60
C LEU A 278 10.67 -7.51 -7.03
N LYS A 279 11.54 -8.12 -6.22
CA LYS A 279 12.64 -7.40 -5.56
C LYS A 279 13.49 -6.59 -6.53
N ASN A 280 13.84 -7.19 -7.67
CA ASN A 280 14.69 -6.55 -8.69
C ASN A 280 13.92 -5.56 -9.60
N SER A 281 12.60 -5.49 -9.47
CA SER A 281 11.76 -4.50 -10.14
C SER A 281 11.71 -3.17 -9.40
N ILE A 282 12.08 -3.13 -8.11
CA ILE A 282 12.07 -1.91 -7.30
C ILE A 282 13.09 -0.92 -7.86
N VAL A 283 12.62 0.27 -8.22
CA VAL A 283 13.45 1.42 -8.62
C VAL A 283 13.71 2.32 -7.43
N LYS A 284 12.67 2.63 -6.67
CA LYS A 284 12.71 3.50 -5.50
C LYS A 284 11.54 3.21 -4.57
N CYS A 285 11.79 3.22 -3.27
CA CYS A 285 10.73 3.29 -2.26
C CYS A 285 11.12 4.35 -1.22
N GLU A 286 10.18 5.21 -0.82
CA GLU A 286 10.45 6.27 0.15
C GLU A 286 9.23 6.64 0.98
N ILE A 287 9.48 7.18 2.18
CA ILE A 287 8.48 7.90 2.97
C ILE A 287 8.46 9.35 2.46
N MET A 288 7.33 9.80 1.94
CA MET A 288 7.19 11.12 1.34
C MET A 288 6.99 12.18 2.43
N LYS A 289 7.95 13.09 2.53
CA LYS A 289 7.92 14.21 3.51
C LYS A 289 8.04 15.52 2.75
N ASP A 290 6.94 16.24 2.67
CA ASP A 290 6.83 17.56 2.08
C ASP A 290 5.90 18.46 2.92
N ASN A 291 5.73 19.71 2.49
CA ASN A 291 4.89 20.65 3.22
C ASN A 291 3.42 20.20 3.36
N PHE A 292 2.89 19.48 2.37
CA PHE A 292 1.54 18.92 2.44
C PHE A 292 1.48 17.77 3.46
N THR A 293 2.34 16.76 3.31
CA THR A 293 2.34 15.54 4.13
C THR A 293 2.72 15.81 5.59
N ASP A 294 3.53 16.83 5.87
CA ASP A 294 3.88 17.28 7.23
C ASP A 294 2.64 17.71 8.06
N HIS A 295 1.54 18.12 7.37
CA HIS A 295 0.40 18.79 8.02
C HIS A 295 -0.96 18.18 7.67
N TYR A 296 -1.01 17.10 6.89
CA TYR A 296 -2.26 16.56 6.38
C TYR A 296 -2.83 15.45 7.25
N SER A 297 -2.07 14.40 7.49
CA SER A 297 -2.42 13.21 8.28
C SER A 297 -1.44 13.06 9.44
N ASP A 298 -1.72 12.18 10.37
CA ASP A 298 -0.77 11.73 11.41
C ASP A 298 0.27 10.71 10.87
N HIS A 299 0.06 10.21 9.66
CA HIS A 299 0.99 9.35 8.92
C HIS A 299 1.56 10.04 7.68
N TYR A 300 2.79 9.69 7.32
CA TYR A 300 3.39 10.00 6.03
C TYR A 300 3.10 8.91 5.01
N PRO A 301 2.83 9.26 3.74
CA PRO A 301 2.64 8.25 2.69
C PRO A 301 3.95 7.55 2.32
N VAL A 302 3.80 6.31 1.83
CA VAL A 302 4.89 5.52 1.26
C VAL A 302 4.73 5.45 -0.25
N LEU A 303 5.74 5.91 -0.98
CA LEU A 303 5.82 5.81 -2.44
C LEU A 303 6.68 4.62 -2.84
N LEU A 304 6.21 3.83 -3.80
CA LEU A 304 7.00 2.84 -4.52
C LEU A 304 7.00 3.16 -6.01
N ILE A 305 8.18 3.19 -6.61
CA ILE A 305 8.39 3.19 -8.07
C ILE A 305 9.03 1.85 -8.45
N PHE A 306 8.43 1.15 -9.39
CA PHE A 306 8.93 -0.14 -9.86
C PHE A 306 8.74 -0.32 -11.37
N LYS A 307 9.49 -1.24 -11.98
CA LYS A 307 9.43 -1.53 -13.43
C LYS A 307 9.02 -2.97 -13.68
N GLU A 308 8.00 -3.12 -14.55
CA GLU A 308 7.45 -4.44 -14.88
C GLU A 308 7.13 -4.55 -16.38
#